data_9df9f4dd0049a0b7844262d593883bb0
#
_entry.id   9df9f4dd0049a0b7844262d593883bb0
#
_cell.length_a   1.000
_cell.length_b   1.000
_cell.length_c   1.000
_cell.angle_alpha   90.00
_cell.angle_beta   90.00
_cell.angle_gamma   90.00
#
_symmetry.space_group_name_H-M   'P 1'
#
loop_
_entity.id
_entity.type
_entity.pdbx_description
1 polymer ?
#
loop_
_entity_poly.entity_id
_entity_poly.type
_entity_poly.pdbx_seq_one_letter_code
_entity_poly.pdbx_strand_id
1 'polypeptide(L)'
;MIRNLFLGLLFCGWTLGASAEDGSRLWLRQDTTASATIDCLLHSQTLNIAQRELNRSWKGVPVTLQLCADKEHLALGKDGYTIRTDKNHIVIGSLSETGVLYAAYHLIRLQETGIDLGHLDIKEKPAYEYRILNHWDNLDGTIERGYAGHSLWKWEELPDVLSPRYEAYARANASVGINGTVLNNVNASPEILSDAYLLKVKALADVFRPYGLKVYLSVNFASPMVLGKLATADPLNTEVSEWWKKKVHEIYSQIPDFGGFLGTLANFRGIM
;
A
#
# COMPACT_ATOMS: atom_id res chain seq x y z
N MET A 1 39.31 -44.22 49.70
CA MET A 1 38.02 -43.55 49.87
C MET A 1 38.09 -42.21 49.17
N ILE A 2 37.57 -42.15 47.96
CA ILE A 2 37.61 -40.97 47.08
C ILE A 2 36.19 -40.39 47.08
N ARG A 3 36.07 -39.18 47.61
CA ARG A 3 34.79 -38.45 47.70
C ARG A 3 34.61 -37.60 46.41
N ASN A 4 33.73 -38.01 45.56
CA ASN A 4 33.37 -37.27 44.36
C ASN A 4 32.56 -36.02 44.73
N LEU A 5 33.10 -34.87 44.42
CA LEU A 5 32.47 -33.58 44.55
C LEU A 5 31.73 -33.30 43.20
N PHE A 6 30.42 -33.41 43.22
CA PHE A 6 29.59 -32.97 42.08
C PHE A 6 29.40 -31.45 42.13
N LEU A 7 30.09 -30.77 41.26
CA LEU A 7 29.86 -29.33 40.99
C LEU A 7 28.68 -29.21 40.06
N GLY A 8 27.50 -28.90 40.57
CA GLY A 8 26.34 -28.58 39.80
C GLY A 8 26.49 -27.17 39.22
N LEU A 9 26.80 -27.05 37.93
CA LEU A 9 26.67 -25.81 37.17
C LEU A 9 25.18 -25.47 37.00
N LEU A 10 24.68 -24.51 37.77
CA LEU A 10 23.41 -23.86 37.50
C LEU A 10 23.61 -22.98 36.25
N PHE A 11 23.23 -23.47 35.09
CA PHE A 11 22.98 -22.67 33.93
C PHE A 11 21.68 -21.92 34.15
N CYS A 12 21.76 -20.70 34.68
CA CYS A 12 20.66 -19.74 34.61
C CYS A 12 20.54 -19.32 33.16
N GLY A 13 19.76 -20.07 32.39
CA GLY A 13 19.40 -19.69 31.04
C GLY A 13 18.55 -18.42 31.10
N TRP A 14 19.19 -17.28 30.83
CA TRP A 14 18.46 -16.10 30.43
C TRP A 14 17.83 -16.41 29.09
N THR A 15 16.57 -16.82 29.09
CA THR A 15 15.73 -16.82 27.91
C THR A 15 15.51 -15.34 27.56
N LEU A 16 16.41 -14.77 26.76
CA LEU A 16 16.07 -13.58 26.02
C LEU A 16 14.83 -13.96 25.22
N GLY A 17 13.69 -13.43 25.61
CA GLY A 17 12.47 -13.59 24.88
C GLY A 17 12.70 -13.01 23.47
N ALA A 18 13.05 -13.87 22.52
CA ALA A 18 13.07 -13.50 21.13
C ALA A 18 11.62 -13.30 20.72
N SER A 19 11.13 -12.08 20.83
CA SER A 19 9.86 -11.71 20.20
C SER A 19 10.11 -11.73 18.70
N ALA A 20 9.52 -12.69 18.01
CA ALA A 20 9.52 -12.71 16.57
C ALA A 20 8.77 -11.48 16.05
N GLU A 21 9.37 -10.75 15.13
CA GLU A 21 8.69 -9.64 14.45
C GLU A 21 7.52 -10.19 13.62
N ASP A 22 6.41 -9.46 13.61
CA ASP A 22 5.22 -9.81 12.83
C ASP A 22 5.35 -9.45 11.33
N GLY A 23 6.48 -8.87 10.93
CA GLY A 23 6.78 -8.46 9.57
C GLY A 23 6.12 -7.15 9.13
N SER A 24 5.24 -6.54 9.94
CA SER A 24 4.50 -5.33 9.58
C SER A 24 5.40 -4.11 9.32
N ARG A 25 6.60 -4.10 9.89
CA ARG A 25 7.57 -3.01 9.72
C ARG A 25 8.45 -3.19 8.49
N LEU A 26 8.51 -4.38 7.89
CA LEU A 26 9.41 -4.73 6.78
C LEU A 26 10.86 -4.32 7.06
N TRP A 27 11.43 -3.52 6.14
CA TRP A 27 12.76 -2.92 6.29
C TRP A 27 12.77 -1.62 7.13
N LEU A 28 11.61 -1.01 7.39
CA LEU A 28 11.44 0.23 8.15
C LEU A 28 11.47 -0.02 9.67
N ARG A 29 12.57 -0.59 10.14
CA ARG A 29 12.70 -1.10 11.53
C ARG A 29 13.31 -0.11 12.50
N GLN A 30 14.04 0.89 11.99
CA GLN A 30 14.75 1.84 12.83
C GLN A 30 13.84 2.94 13.34
N ASP A 31 13.85 3.12 14.65
CA ASP A 31 13.36 4.30 15.33
C ASP A 31 14.57 5.06 15.87
N THR A 32 14.65 6.35 15.62
CA THR A 32 15.71 7.20 16.11
C THR A 32 15.19 8.18 17.15
N THR A 33 16.05 8.52 18.09
CA THR A 33 15.84 9.65 19.01
C THR A 33 16.46 10.95 18.47
N ALA A 34 17.23 10.87 17.38
CA ALA A 34 17.79 12.05 16.74
C ALA A 34 16.68 12.78 15.98
N SER A 35 16.51 14.06 16.24
CA SER A 35 15.54 14.92 15.58
C SER A 35 16.27 15.84 14.60
N ALA A 36 16.31 15.44 13.32
CA ALA A 36 16.61 16.40 12.28
C ALA A 36 15.38 17.31 12.08
N THR A 37 15.59 18.56 11.68
CA THR A 37 14.48 19.44 11.27
C THR A 37 13.96 18.96 9.93
N ILE A 38 12.67 18.68 9.85
CA ILE A 38 11.99 18.29 8.61
C ILE A 38 10.98 19.38 8.25
N ASP A 39 11.34 20.22 7.30
CA ASP A 39 10.54 21.35 6.87
C ASP A 39 9.59 20.97 5.74
N CYS A 40 8.32 21.29 5.90
CA CYS A 40 7.31 21.14 4.85
C CYS A 40 6.30 22.30 4.97
N LEU A 41 6.23 23.16 3.95
CA LEU A 41 5.35 24.34 3.96
C LEU A 41 3.90 23.97 3.66
N LEU A 42 3.68 22.85 2.98
CA LEU A 42 2.34 22.38 2.62
C LEU A 42 1.90 21.28 3.58
N HIS A 43 0.61 21.23 3.86
CA HIS A 43 0.02 20.25 4.75
C HIS A 43 -1.02 19.41 4.01
N SER A 44 -0.79 18.12 3.97
CA SER A 44 -1.74 17.10 3.53
C SER A 44 -1.50 15.82 4.32
N GLN A 45 -2.42 14.87 4.21
CA GLN A 45 -2.23 13.56 4.86
C GLN A 45 -0.95 12.86 4.36
N THR A 46 -0.68 12.89 3.06
CA THR A 46 0.49 12.25 2.44
C THR A 46 1.79 12.92 2.86
N LEU A 47 1.85 14.26 2.83
CA LEU A 47 3.04 15.01 3.25
C LEU A 47 3.30 14.86 4.76
N ASN A 48 2.25 14.82 5.57
CA ASN A 48 2.37 14.55 7.00
C ASN A 48 2.92 13.13 7.27
N ILE A 49 2.57 12.15 6.43
CA ILE A 49 3.17 10.80 6.50
C ILE A 49 4.66 10.87 6.15
N ALA A 50 5.03 11.52 5.04
CA ALA A 50 6.44 11.66 4.65
C ALA A 50 7.28 12.32 5.76
N GLN A 51 6.76 13.40 6.35
CA GLN A 51 7.40 14.09 7.47
C GLN A 51 7.51 13.20 8.71
N ARG A 52 6.45 12.46 9.05
CA ARG A 52 6.44 11.51 10.17
C ARG A 52 7.46 10.39 9.99
N GLU A 53 7.57 9.82 8.79
CA GLU A 53 8.54 8.75 8.49
C GLU A 53 9.99 9.24 8.63
N LEU A 54 10.29 10.43 8.12
CA LEU A 54 11.61 11.05 8.29
C LEU A 54 11.87 11.37 9.77
N ASN A 55 10.95 11.99 10.49
CA ASN A 55 11.10 12.28 11.91
C ASN A 55 11.36 11.01 12.74
N ARG A 56 10.80 9.88 12.31
CA ARG A 56 10.93 8.60 12.99
C ARG A 56 12.28 7.93 12.73
N SER A 57 12.82 8.03 11.53
CA SER A 57 13.91 7.16 11.07
C SER A 57 15.15 7.93 10.60
N TRP A 58 15.04 9.21 10.24
CA TRP A 58 16.14 9.99 9.68
C TRP A 58 17.08 10.53 10.76
N LYS A 59 18.41 10.34 10.58
CA LYS A 59 19.47 10.73 11.51
C LYS A 59 20.42 11.78 10.95
N GLY A 60 20.19 12.20 9.71
CA GLY A 60 21.10 13.07 8.98
C GLY A 60 20.82 14.56 9.18
N VAL A 61 21.22 15.33 8.19
CA VAL A 61 21.05 16.79 8.14
C VAL A 61 19.58 17.19 7.96
N PRO A 62 19.20 18.47 8.17
CA PRO A 62 17.85 18.96 7.91
C PRO A 62 17.35 18.63 6.51
N VAL A 63 16.04 18.41 6.34
CA VAL A 63 15.39 18.05 5.08
C VAL A 63 14.24 19.00 4.81
N THR A 64 14.16 19.52 3.59
CA THR A 64 12.99 20.25 3.09
C THR A 64 12.19 19.39 2.11
N LEU A 65 10.88 19.29 2.32
CA LEU A 65 9.92 18.65 1.42
C LEU A 65 9.17 19.71 0.63
N GLN A 66 9.17 19.60 -0.71
CA GLN A 66 8.51 20.59 -1.56
C GLN A 66 7.85 19.97 -2.79
N LEU A 67 6.75 20.59 -3.23
CA LEU A 67 6.16 20.30 -4.53
C LEU A 67 6.78 21.24 -5.56
N CYS A 68 7.22 20.68 -6.70
CA CYS A 68 7.90 21.36 -7.76
C CYS A 68 7.20 21.11 -9.10
N ALA A 69 6.82 22.17 -9.80
CA ALA A 69 6.18 22.09 -11.11
C ALA A 69 7.08 22.65 -12.24
N ASP A 70 8.39 22.58 -12.05
CA ASP A 70 9.35 22.99 -13.05
C ASP A 70 9.51 21.92 -14.16
N LYS A 71 10.26 22.29 -15.22
CA LYS A 71 10.45 21.43 -16.39
C LYS A 71 11.06 20.07 -16.05
N GLU A 72 11.95 20.02 -15.06
CA GLU A 72 12.60 18.77 -14.65
C GLU A 72 11.58 17.81 -13.99
N HIS A 73 10.81 18.30 -13.02
CA HIS A 73 9.82 17.47 -12.31
C HIS A 73 8.65 17.07 -13.21
N LEU A 74 8.25 17.92 -14.17
CA LEU A 74 7.29 17.54 -15.21
C LEU A 74 7.80 16.38 -16.07
N ALA A 75 9.09 16.35 -16.42
CA ALA A 75 9.69 15.25 -17.19
C ALA A 75 9.81 13.94 -16.38
N LEU A 76 9.97 14.03 -15.06
CA LEU A 76 10.00 12.87 -14.17
C LEU A 76 8.59 12.27 -13.95
N GLY A 77 7.54 13.08 -14.15
CA GLY A 77 6.16 12.65 -14.01
C GLY A 77 5.69 12.58 -12.55
N LYS A 78 4.44 12.15 -12.38
CA LYS A 78 3.71 12.26 -11.11
C LYS A 78 4.42 11.57 -9.93
N ASP A 79 4.97 10.37 -10.14
CA ASP A 79 5.61 9.56 -9.10
C ASP A 79 7.13 9.73 -9.07
N GLY A 80 7.67 10.60 -9.97
CA GLY A 80 9.09 10.90 -10.01
C GLY A 80 9.49 11.97 -9.00
N TYR A 81 10.77 11.99 -8.63
CA TYR A 81 11.28 12.90 -7.60
C TYR A 81 12.78 13.19 -7.77
N THR A 82 13.23 14.21 -7.06
CA THR A 82 14.64 14.52 -6.87
C THR A 82 15.01 14.49 -5.38
N ILE A 83 16.25 14.10 -5.08
CA ILE A 83 16.85 14.22 -3.75
C ILE A 83 18.21 14.88 -3.94
N ARG A 84 18.42 16.08 -3.40
CA ARG A 84 19.65 16.84 -3.58
C ARG A 84 20.22 17.33 -2.27
N THR A 85 21.54 17.23 -2.13
CA THR A 85 22.26 17.87 -1.05
C THR A 85 22.64 19.30 -1.47
N ASP A 86 22.22 20.27 -0.68
CA ASP A 86 22.66 21.66 -0.78
C ASP A 86 23.39 22.03 0.51
N LYS A 87 24.74 22.07 0.45
CA LYS A 87 25.62 22.27 1.61
C LYS A 87 25.34 21.24 2.72
N ASN A 88 24.78 21.68 3.84
CA ASN A 88 24.44 20.81 4.98
C ASN A 88 22.90 20.63 5.11
N HIS A 89 22.21 20.50 3.99
CA HIS A 89 20.77 20.41 3.90
C HIS A 89 20.36 19.49 2.75
N ILE A 90 19.27 18.77 2.88
CA ILE A 90 18.72 17.95 1.79
C ILE A 90 17.39 18.52 1.34
N VAL A 91 17.20 18.61 0.03
CA VAL A 91 15.96 19.03 -0.59
C VAL A 91 15.36 17.87 -1.34
N ILE A 92 14.14 17.53 -0.99
CA ILE A 92 13.30 16.57 -1.71
C ILE A 92 12.27 17.34 -2.52
N GLY A 93 12.26 17.14 -3.84
CA GLY A 93 11.32 17.74 -4.77
C GLY A 93 10.56 16.71 -5.58
N SER A 94 9.26 16.94 -5.80
CA SER A 94 8.42 16.14 -6.70
C SER A 94 7.25 16.95 -7.22
N LEU A 95 6.67 16.48 -8.34
CA LEU A 95 5.44 17.03 -8.89
C LEU A 95 4.21 16.70 -8.02
N SER A 96 4.26 15.62 -7.23
CA SER A 96 3.15 15.16 -6.40
C SER A 96 3.58 14.82 -4.97
N GLU A 97 2.62 14.86 -4.06
CA GLU A 97 2.79 14.46 -2.66
C GLU A 97 3.25 13.00 -2.51
N THR A 98 2.74 12.11 -3.38
CA THR A 98 3.13 10.69 -3.41
C THR A 98 4.59 10.54 -3.81
N GLY A 99 5.07 11.33 -4.80
CA GLY A 99 6.49 11.34 -5.18
C GLY A 99 7.39 11.84 -4.05
N VAL A 100 6.95 12.85 -3.28
CA VAL A 100 7.66 13.29 -2.05
C VAL A 100 7.72 12.16 -1.02
N LEU A 101 6.64 11.42 -0.82
CA LEU A 101 6.60 10.27 0.10
C LEU A 101 7.56 9.15 -0.35
N TYR A 102 7.61 8.84 -1.64
CA TYR A 102 8.55 7.85 -2.18
C TYR A 102 10.00 8.30 -2.01
N ALA A 103 10.27 9.58 -2.23
CA ALA A 103 11.60 10.16 -2.01
C ALA A 103 12.01 10.11 -0.53
N ALA A 104 11.09 10.37 0.40
CA ALA A 104 11.34 10.25 1.83
C ALA A 104 11.76 8.82 2.21
N TYR A 105 11.05 7.82 1.72
CA TYR A 105 11.43 6.41 1.91
C TYR A 105 12.76 6.09 1.22
N HIS A 106 13.03 6.63 0.04
CA HIS A 106 14.32 6.42 -0.63
C HIS A 106 15.47 7.02 0.19
N LEU A 107 15.31 8.22 0.73
CA LEU A 107 16.32 8.85 1.58
C LEU A 107 16.61 8.01 2.84
N ILE A 108 15.57 7.49 3.50
CA ILE A 108 15.73 6.57 4.64
C ILE A 108 16.52 5.31 4.21
N ARG A 109 16.22 4.74 3.06
CA ARG A 109 16.91 3.55 2.52
C ARG A 109 18.37 3.81 2.22
N LEU A 110 18.72 4.97 1.66
CA LEU A 110 20.10 5.37 1.43
C LEU A 110 20.89 5.43 2.76
N GLN A 111 20.27 5.99 3.80
CA GLN A 111 20.86 5.98 5.14
C GLN A 111 21.09 4.56 5.67
N GLU A 112 20.07 3.67 5.57
CA GLU A 112 20.16 2.30 6.07
C GLU A 112 21.17 1.43 5.31
N THR A 113 21.43 1.75 4.05
CA THR A 113 22.43 1.06 3.21
C THR A 113 23.83 1.67 3.29
N GLY A 114 24.01 2.73 4.07
CA GLY A 114 25.32 3.36 4.29
C GLY A 114 25.87 4.13 3.09
N ILE A 115 25.00 4.60 2.21
CA ILE A 115 25.40 5.44 1.07
C ILE A 115 25.86 6.80 1.59
N ASP A 116 26.90 7.37 0.95
CA ASP A 116 27.36 8.73 1.26
C ASP A 116 26.26 9.75 0.91
N LEU A 117 25.81 10.48 1.92
CA LEU A 117 24.71 11.44 1.82
C LEU A 117 25.23 12.89 1.62
N GLY A 118 26.53 13.09 1.58
CA GLY A 118 27.16 14.42 1.47
C GLY A 118 26.94 15.10 0.12
N HIS A 119 26.73 14.32 -0.94
CA HIS A 119 26.66 14.81 -2.32
C HIS A 119 25.58 14.11 -3.15
N LEU A 120 24.33 14.19 -2.70
CA LEU A 120 23.20 13.59 -3.44
C LEU A 120 22.76 14.49 -4.60
N ASP A 121 22.65 13.94 -5.78
CA ASP A 121 21.92 14.50 -6.95
C ASP A 121 21.15 13.36 -7.63
N ILE A 122 20.08 12.96 -6.98
CA ILE A 122 19.25 11.83 -7.41
C ILE A 122 18.05 12.35 -8.18
N LYS A 123 17.79 11.72 -9.32
CA LYS A 123 16.59 11.91 -10.14
C LYS A 123 16.01 10.54 -10.43
N GLU A 124 14.86 10.28 -9.84
CA GLU A 124 14.19 8.99 -9.98
C GLU A 124 12.86 9.15 -10.69
N LYS A 125 12.60 8.19 -11.56
CA LYS A 125 11.34 8.03 -12.26
C LYS A 125 11.00 6.55 -12.31
N PRO A 126 9.84 6.13 -11.79
CA PRO A 126 9.41 4.75 -11.89
C PRO A 126 9.36 4.29 -13.36
N ALA A 127 9.90 3.09 -13.64
CA ALA A 127 9.90 2.53 -14.99
C ALA A 127 8.49 2.18 -15.47
N TYR A 128 7.58 1.88 -14.54
CA TYR A 128 6.19 1.52 -14.81
C TYR A 128 5.24 2.44 -14.07
N GLU A 129 4.16 2.85 -14.74
CA GLU A 129 3.10 3.64 -14.14
C GLU A 129 2.28 2.82 -13.13
N TYR A 130 1.96 1.57 -13.48
CA TYR A 130 1.18 0.67 -12.66
C TYR A 130 2.10 -0.34 -11.96
N ARG A 131 2.12 -0.28 -10.64
CA ARG A 131 2.89 -1.16 -9.75
C ARG A 131 1.92 -1.74 -8.73
N ILE A 132 1.18 -2.77 -9.15
CA ILE A 132 -0.02 -3.26 -8.49
C ILE A 132 0.22 -4.65 -7.93
N LEU A 133 -0.09 -4.86 -6.65
CA LEU A 133 -0.20 -6.20 -6.08
C LEU A 133 -1.57 -6.78 -6.38
N ASN A 134 -1.60 -8.05 -6.77
CA ASN A 134 -2.83 -8.77 -7.05
C ASN A 134 -3.09 -9.81 -5.97
N HIS A 135 -4.03 -9.52 -5.07
CA HIS A 135 -4.48 -10.46 -4.06
C HIS A 135 -5.48 -11.46 -4.63
N TRP A 136 -5.38 -12.70 -4.16
CA TRP A 136 -6.33 -13.76 -4.50
C TRP A 136 -7.24 -14.08 -3.32
N ASP A 137 -7.61 -13.04 -2.58
CA ASP A 137 -8.40 -13.11 -1.38
C ASP A 137 -9.89 -13.28 -1.73
N ASN A 138 -10.55 -14.22 -1.03
CA ASN A 138 -11.97 -14.48 -1.17
C ASN A 138 -12.77 -13.69 -0.12
N LEU A 139 -14.06 -13.50 -0.38
CA LEU A 139 -14.95 -12.76 0.52
C LEU A 139 -15.28 -13.53 1.80
N ASP A 140 -15.05 -14.84 1.81
CA ASP A 140 -15.17 -15.72 2.99
C ASP A 140 -13.92 -15.74 3.88
N GLY A 141 -12.91 -14.91 3.55
CA GLY A 141 -11.66 -14.82 4.31
C GLY A 141 -10.62 -15.88 3.96
N THR A 142 -10.86 -16.74 2.99
CA THR A 142 -9.86 -17.68 2.47
C THR A 142 -9.04 -17.04 1.33
N ILE A 143 -7.94 -17.69 0.93
CA ILE A 143 -7.11 -17.29 -0.21
C ILE A 143 -7.07 -18.40 -1.24
N GLU A 144 -7.03 -18.01 -2.51
CA GLU A 144 -6.98 -18.90 -3.67
C GLU A 144 -8.22 -19.81 -3.68
N ARG A 145 -8.04 -21.13 -3.60
CA ARG A 145 -9.09 -22.15 -3.51
C ARG A 145 -9.30 -22.64 -2.07
N GLY A 146 -8.96 -21.80 -1.07
CA GLY A 146 -9.06 -22.10 0.34
C GLY A 146 -7.82 -22.72 0.99
N TYR A 147 -6.78 -23.04 0.24
CA TYR A 147 -5.57 -23.70 0.75
C TYR A 147 -4.39 -22.77 1.00
N ALA A 148 -4.44 -21.54 0.52
CA ALA A 148 -3.29 -20.61 0.57
C ALA A 148 -3.28 -19.70 1.82
N GLY A 149 -4.11 -20.00 2.82
CA GLY A 149 -4.15 -19.25 4.07
C GLY A 149 -5.39 -18.36 4.22
N HIS A 150 -5.23 -17.29 5.02
CA HIS A 150 -6.30 -16.37 5.34
C HIS A 150 -6.07 -14.99 4.75
N SER A 151 -7.15 -14.37 4.31
CA SER A 151 -7.19 -13.00 3.75
C SER A 151 -6.55 -11.99 4.71
N LEU A 152 -5.86 -11.02 4.13
CA LEU A 152 -5.42 -9.84 4.86
C LEU A 152 -6.62 -9.00 5.33
N TRP A 153 -7.69 -9.02 4.52
CA TRP A 153 -8.91 -8.26 4.75
C TRP A 153 -9.89 -9.07 5.61
N LYS A 154 -10.28 -8.51 6.74
CA LYS A 154 -11.34 -9.08 7.58
C LYS A 154 -12.66 -8.48 7.13
N TRP A 155 -13.23 -9.10 6.09
CA TRP A 155 -14.45 -8.59 5.46
C TRP A 155 -15.64 -8.51 6.41
N GLU A 156 -15.70 -9.39 7.40
CA GLU A 156 -16.74 -9.42 8.44
C GLU A 156 -16.66 -8.24 9.42
N GLU A 157 -15.45 -7.70 9.65
CA GLU A 157 -15.23 -6.57 10.55
C GLU A 157 -15.39 -5.21 9.84
N LEU A 158 -15.20 -5.18 8.51
CA LEU A 158 -15.31 -3.96 7.71
C LEU A 158 -16.77 -3.59 7.45
N PRO A 159 -17.11 -2.29 7.36
CA PRO A 159 -16.24 -1.10 7.50
C PRO A 159 -16.06 -0.62 8.94
N ASP A 160 -16.69 -1.25 9.93
CA ASP A 160 -16.83 -0.73 11.31
C ASP A 160 -15.51 -0.81 12.08
N VAL A 161 -14.67 -1.82 11.80
CA VAL A 161 -13.37 -2.01 12.44
C VAL A 161 -12.26 -1.95 11.39
N LEU A 162 -11.40 -0.92 11.50
CA LEU A 162 -10.20 -0.76 10.69
C LEU A 162 -8.99 -1.30 11.45
N SER A 163 -8.56 -2.51 11.11
CA SER A 163 -7.36 -3.10 11.68
C SER A 163 -6.13 -2.24 11.40
N PRO A 164 -5.24 -1.99 12.38
CA PRO A 164 -3.95 -1.30 12.15
C PRO A 164 -3.08 -1.96 11.07
N ARG A 165 -3.34 -3.23 10.77
CA ARG A 165 -2.68 -3.98 9.70
C ARG A 165 -2.87 -3.33 8.32
N TYR A 166 -4.01 -2.67 8.08
CA TYR A 166 -4.28 -2.03 6.78
C TYR A 166 -3.39 -0.81 6.56
N GLU A 167 -3.17 0.00 7.59
CA GLU A 167 -2.21 1.10 7.52
C GLU A 167 -0.77 0.58 7.37
N ALA A 168 -0.39 -0.47 8.13
CA ALA A 168 0.92 -1.10 8.01
C ALA A 168 1.15 -1.65 6.59
N TYR A 169 0.12 -2.26 5.98
CA TYR A 169 0.16 -2.73 4.60
C TYR A 169 0.37 -1.56 3.61
N ALA A 170 -0.38 -0.47 3.74
CA ALA A 170 -0.24 0.69 2.87
C ALA A 170 1.15 1.33 2.99
N ARG A 171 1.64 1.50 4.23
CA ARG A 171 2.99 1.98 4.55
C ARG A 171 4.07 1.13 3.90
N ALA A 172 3.95 -0.19 4.04
CA ALA A 172 4.89 -1.16 3.47
C ALA A 172 4.95 -1.04 1.93
N ASN A 173 3.80 -0.99 1.28
CA ASN A 173 3.70 -0.85 -0.17
C ASN A 173 4.28 0.48 -0.67
N ALA A 174 3.90 1.60 -0.06
CA ALA A 174 4.44 2.91 -0.41
C ALA A 174 5.97 2.96 -0.25
N SER A 175 6.52 2.30 0.77
CA SER A 175 7.96 2.28 1.04
C SER A 175 8.81 1.64 -0.06
N VAL A 176 8.19 0.85 -0.92
CA VAL A 176 8.83 0.21 -2.09
C VAL A 176 8.22 0.68 -3.42
N GLY A 177 7.41 1.73 -3.38
CA GLY A 177 6.86 2.37 -4.58
C GLY A 177 5.69 1.65 -5.22
N ILE A 178 5.04 0.68 -4.55
CA ILE A 178 3.80 0.08 -5.01
C ILE A 178 2.66 1.10 -4.88
N ASN A 179 1.84 1.25 -5.93
CA ASN A 179 0.81 2.27 -6.03
C ASN A 179 -0.61 1.75 -6.28
N GLY A 180 -0.79 0.43 -6.19
CA GLY A 180 -2.11 -0.17 -6.34
C GLY A 180 -2.20 -1.57 -5.73
N THR A 181 -3.43 -1.96 -5.41
CA THR A 181 -3.74 -3.29 -4.91
C THR A 181 -5.09 -3.76 -5.41
N VAL A 182 -5.15 -4.97 -5.97
CA VAL A 182 -6.40 -5.68 -6.27
C VAL A 182 -6.81 -6.40 -5.00
N LEU A 183 -8.01 -6.13 -4.48
CA LEU A 183 -8.41 -6.59 -3.16
C LEU A 183 -8.92 -8.02 -3.12
N ASN A 184 -9.37 -8.57 -4.27
CA ASN A 184 -10.08 -9.83 -4.30
C ASN A 184 -9.61 -10.75 -5.42
N ASN A 185 -9.90 -12.04 -5.22
CA ASN A 185 -9.54 -13.12 -6.15
C ASN A 185 -10.03 -12.86 -7.57
N VAL A 186 -9.23 -13.24 -8.55
CA VAL A 186 -9.59 -13.23 -9.99
C VAL A 186 -10.84 -14.05 -10.32
N ASN A 187 -11.15 -15.08 -9.52
CA ASN A 187 -12.42 -15.84 -9.58
C ASN A 187 -13.52 -15.14 -8.78
N ALA A 188 -13.64 -13.84 -8.94
CA ALA A 188 -14.45 -12.96 -8.12
C ALA A 188 -15.87 -13.43 -7.89
N SER A 189 -16.33 -13.36 -6.64
CA SER A 189 -17.76 -13.39 -6.33
C SER A 189 -18.42 -12.10 -6.84
N PRO A 190 -19.58 -12.17 -7.50
CA PRO A 190 -20.36 -10.99 -7.86
C PRO A 190 -20.65 -10.06 -6.68
N GLU A 191 -20.78 -10.62 -5.47
CA GLU A 191 -21.09 -9.88 -4.23
C GLU A 191 -20.09 -8.76 -3.91
N ILE A 192 -18.85 -8.80 -4.43
CA ILE A 192 -17.88 -7.70 -4.25
C ILE A 192 -18.42 -6.36 -4.77
N LEU A 193 -19.35 -6.38 -5.74
CA LEU A 193 -19.98 -5.20 -6.31
C LEU A 193 -21.31 -4.82 -5.64
N SER A 194 -21.71 -5.52 -4.57
CA SER A 194 -22.88 -5.12 -3.78
C SER A 194 -22.58 -3.85 -2.96
N ASP A 195 -23.63 -3.10 -2.63
CA ASP A 195 -23.51 -1.87 -1.84
C ASP A 195 -22.81 -2.12 -0.50
N ALA A 196 -23.12 -3.24 0.14
CA ALA A 196 -22.50 -3.64 1.41
C ALA A 196 -20.96 -3.84 1.28
N TYR A 197 -20.52 -4.49 0.20
CA TYR A 197 -19.08 -4.68 -0.02
C TYR A 197 -18.40 -3.43 -0.54
N LEU A 198 -19.06 -2.60 -1.33
CA LEU A 198 -18.50 -1.32 -1.79
C LEU A 198 -18.21 -0.36 -0.63
N LEU A 199 -19.00 -0.38 0.44
CA LEU A 199 -18.69 0.36 1.67
C LEU A 199 -17.40 -0.15 2.34
N LYS A 200 -17.17 -1.47 2.36
CA LYS A 200 -15.95 -2.09 2.89
C LYS A 200 -14.72 -1.75 2.04
N VAL A 201 -14.88 -1.81 0.72
CA VAL A 201 -13.84 -1.40 -0.25
C VAL A 201 -13.49 0.07 -0.07
N LYS A 202 -14.50 0.95 0.10
CA LYS A 202 -14.30 2.37 0.37
C LYS A 202 -13.49 2.59 1.65
N ALA A 203 -13.81 1.88 2.72
CA ALA A 203 -13.09 1.99 3.99
C ALA A 203 -11.60 1.65 3.83
N LEU A 204 -11.25 0.61 3.07
CA LEU A 204 -9.85 0.29 2.73
C LEU A 204 -9.23 1.36 1.84
N ALA A 205 -9.94 1.85 0.83
CA ALA A 205 -9.46 2.91 -0.06
C ALA A 205 -9.12 4.18 0.72
N ASP A 206 -9.93 4.55 1.71
CA ASP A 206 -9.70 5.73 2.55
C ASP A 206 -8.43 5.60 3.41
N VAL A 207 -8.11 4.38 3.90
CA VAL A 207 -6.85 4.10 4.61
C VAL A 207 -5.65 4.16 3.67
N PHE A 208 -5.80 3.70 2.43
CA PHE A 208 -4.69 3.55 1.47
C PHE A 208 -4.35 4.84 0.73
N ARG A 209 -5.34 5.70 0.52
CA ARG A 209 -5.20 6.94 -0.26
C ARG A 209 -4.06 7.84 0.20
N PRO A 210 -3.86 8.10 1.52
CA PRO A 210 -2.75 8.93 1.98
C PRO A 210 -1.36 8.38 1.67
N TYR A 211 -1.27 7.08 1.39
CA TYR A 211 -0.04 6.39 0.99
C TYR A 211 0.14 6.32 -0.54
N GLY A 212 -0.78 6.92 -1.30
CA GLY A 212 -0.77 6.87 -2.77
C GLY A 212 -1.15 5.51 -3.35
N LEU A 213 -1.71 4.61 -2.54
CA LEU A 213 -2.09 3.26 -2.94
C LEU A 213 -3.57 3.24 -3.34
N LYS A 214 -3.86 2.95 -4.61
CA LYS A 214 -5.22 2.83 -5.14
C LYS A 214 -5.76 1.42 -5.00
N VAL A 215 -7.07 1.31 -4.82
CA VAL A 215 -7.76 0.02 -4.83
C VAL A 215 -8.26 -0.34 -6.23
N TYR A 216 -8.16 -1.61 -6.54
CA TYR A 216 -8.68 -2.24 -7.75
C TYR A 216 -9.53 -3.44 -7.36
N LEU A 217 -10.48 -3.82 -8.20
CA LEU A 217 -11.32 -5.00 -7.98
C LEU A 217 -11.25 -5.95 -9.18
N SER A 218 -11.17 -7.23 -8.88
CA SER A 218 -11.53 -8.26 -9.86
C SER A 218 -13.06 -8.37 -9.93
N VAL A 219 -13.60 -8.46 -11.14
CA VAL A 219 -15.04 -8.50 -11.37
C VAL A 219 -15.48 -9.77 -12.05
N ASN A 220 -16.65 -10.25 -11.68
CA ASN A 220 -17.32 -11.36 -12.36
C ASN A 220 -18.30 -10.81 -13.41
N PHE A 221 -18.13 -11.21 -14.64
CA PHE A 221 -18.98 -10.74 -15.75
C PHE A 221 -20.44 -11.20 -15.66
N ALA A 222 -20.75 -12.22 -14.83
CA ALA A 222 -22.11 -12.60 -14.50
C ALA A 222 -22.80 -11.69 -13.47
N SER A 223 -22.10 -10.67 -12.95
CA SER A 223 -22.67 -9.75 -11.95
C SER A 223 -23.99 -9.10 -12.36
N PRO A 224 -24.24 -8.73 -13.63
CA PRO A 224 -25.56 -8.23 -14.06
C PRO A 224 -26.69 -9.23 -13.84
N MET A 225 -26.43 -10.53 -14.02
CA MET A 225 -27.43 -11.56 -13.75
C MET A 225 -27.67 -11.76 -12.25
N VAL A 226 -26.58 -11.80 -11.46
CA VAL A 226 -26.65 -12.11 -10.02
C VAL A 226 -27.20 -10.93 -9.22
N LEU A 227 -26.63 -9.75 -9.40
CA LEU A 227 -26.98 -8.53 -8.65
C LEU A 227 -28.08 -7.73 -9.36
N GLY A 228 -28.00 -7.64 -10.69
CA GLY A 228 -28.96 -6.89 -11.52
C GLY A 228 -30.24 -7.65 -11.84
N LYS A 229 -30.28 -8.97 -11.57
CA LYS A 229 -31.39 -9.85 -11.92
C LYS A 229 -31.73 -9.86 -13.42
N LEU A 230 -30.75 -9.55 -14.27
CA LEU A 230 -30.90 -9.58 -15.71
C LEU A 230 -30.93 -11.04 -16.24
N ALA A 231 -31.58 -11.26 -17.35
CA ALA A 231 -31.70 -12.59 -17.95
C ALA A 231 -30.42 -13.08 -18.62
N THR A 232 -29.48 -12.17 -18.87
CA THR A 232 -28.21 -12.44 -19.57
C THR A 232 -27.08 -11.60 -19.03
N ALA A 233 -25.84 -12.05 -19.27
CA ALA A 233 -24.61 -11.26 -19.03
C ALA A 233 -23.93 -10.89 -20.36
N ASP A 234 -24.58 -11.04 -21.50
CA ASP A 234 -24.03 -10.70 -22.81
C ASP A 234 -23.67 -9.20 -22.87
N PRO A 235 -22.36 -8.85 -23.08
CA PRO A 235 -21.94 -7.46 -23.12
C PRO A 235 -22.53 -6.65 -24.28
N LEU A 236 -23.08 -7.31 -25.32
CA LEU A 236 -23.75 -6.67 -26.42
C LEU A 236 -25.21 -6.34 -26.11
N ASN A 237 -25.77 -6.89 -25.04
CA ASN A 237 -27.13 -6.56 -24.59
C ASN A 237 -27.14 -5.16 -23.96
N THR A 238 -28.09 -4.32 -24.37
CA THR A 238 -28.22 -2.94 -23.94
C THR A 238 -28.41 -2.82 -22.41
N GLU A 239 -29.26 -3.66 -21.81
CA GLU A 239 -29.55 -3.64 -20.38
C GLU A 239 -28.31 -4.00 -19.57
N VAL A 240 -27.49 -4.96 -20.04
CA VAL A 240 -26.19 -5.33 -19.43
C VAL A 240 -25.22 -4.17 -19.51
N SER A 241 -25.11 -3.52 -20.66
CA SER A 241 -24.25 -2.33 -20.84
C SER A 241 -24.65 -1.19 -19.90
N GLU A 242 -25.94 -0.89 -19.80
CA GLU A 242 -26.44 0.15 -18.90
C GLU A 242 -26.25 -0.20 -17.42
N TRP A 243 -26.40 -1.46 -17.04
CA TRP A 243 -26.11 -1.92 -15.68
C TRP A 243 -24.64 -1.68 -15.31
N TRP A 244 -23.69 -2.03 -16.19
CA TRP A 244 -22.28 -1.78 -15.97
C TRP A 244 -21.95 -0.29 -15.88
N LYS A 245 -22.50 0.54 -16.76
CA LYS A 245 -22.30 2.00 -16.71
C LYS A 245 -22.76 2.56 -15.37
N LYS A 246 -23.94 2.17 -14.91
CA LYS A 246 -24.47 2.58 -13.60
C LYS A 246 -23.57 2.13 -12.46
N LYS A 247 -23.13 0.87 -12.45
CA LYS A 247 -22.28 0.31 -11.40
C LYS A 247 -20.90 0.97 -11.37
N VAL A 248 -20.30 1.23 -12.52
CA VAL A 248 -19.04 1.99 -12.62
C VAL A 248 -19.21 3.40 -12.05
N HIS A 249 -20.26 4.10 -12.45
CA HIS A 249 -20.55 5.44 -11.93
C HIS A 249 -20.74 5.43 -10.41
N GLU A 250 -21.43 4.47 -9.87
CA GLU A 250 -21.62 4.28 -8.43
C GLU A 250 -20.29 4.10 -7.70
N ILE A 251 -19.40 3.23 -8.20
CA ILE A 251 -18.09 2.99 -7.60
C ILE A 251 -17.25 4.26 -7.58
N TYR A 252 -17.12 4.96 -8.71
CA TYR A 252 -16.33 6.20 -8.77
C TYR A 252 -16.97 7.36 -7.99
N SER A 253 -18.28 7.35 -7.77
CA SER A 253 -18.92 8.34 -6.89
C SER A 253 -18.58 8.14 -5.41
N GLN A 254 -18.38 6.89 -4.98
CA GLN A 254 -18.00 6.53 -3.61
C GLN A 254 -16.49 6.56 -3.38
N ILE A 255 -15.70 6.19 -4.40
CA ILE A 255 -14.24 6.10 -4.37
C ILE A 255 -13.68 6.85 -5.59
N PRO A 256 -13.56 8.19 -5.53
CA PRO A 256 -13.19 9.02 -6.70
C PRO A 256 -11.84 8.67 -7.31
N ASP A 257 -10.91 8.14 -6.49
CA ASP A 257 -9.58 7.69 -6.90
C ASP A 257 -9.48 6.18 -7.15
N PHE A 258 -10.63 5.49 -7.32
CA PHE A 258 -10.65 4.06 -7.64
C PHE A 258 -9.74 3.75 -8.84
N GLY A 259 -8.87 2.75 -8.68
CA GLY A 259 -7.83 2.44 -9.65
C GLY A 259 -8.35 1.80 -10.94
N GLY A 260 -9.36 0.95 -10.82
CA GLY A 260 -9.95 0.25 -11.95
C GLY A 260 -10.29 -1.21 -11.67
N PHE A 261 -10.54 -1.94 -12.75
CA PHE A 261 -10.94 -3.33 -12.69
C PHE A 261 -9.87 -4.25 -13.26
N LEU A 262 -9.73 -5.42 -12.65
CA LEU A 262 -9.00 -6.56 -13.22
C LEU A 262 -10.00 -7.54 -13.81
N GLY A 263 -9.91 -7.79 -15.11
CA GLY A 263 -10.69 -8.81 -15.81
C GLY A 263 -9.79 -9.96 -16.24
N THR A 264 -10.23 -11.21 -16.05
CA THR A 264 -9.54 -12.39 -16.55
C THR A 264 -10.47 -13.23 -17.40
N LEU A 265 -9.91 -14.05 -18.31
CA LEU A 265 -10.69 -15.00 -19.09
C LEU A 265 -11.40 -16.05 -18.21
N ALA A 266 -10.90 -16.31 -17.00
CA ALA A 266 -11.56 -17.20 -16.03
C ALA A 266 -12.94 -16.68 -15.60
N ASN A 267 -13.16 -15.35 -15.66
CA ASN A 267 -14.42 -14.72 -15.29
C ASN A 267 -15.56 -14.96 -16.32
N PHE A 268 -15.23 -15.56 -17.47
CA PHE A 268 -16.22 -15.98 -18.50
C PHE A 268 -16.78 -17.39 -18.27
N ARG A 269 -16.24 -18.18 -17.33
CA ARG A 269 -16.76 -19.50 -16.99
C ARG A 269 -18.08 -19.38 -16.26
N GLY A 270 -19.17 -19.40 -16.99
CA GLY A 270 -20.52 -19.32 -16.45
C GLY A 270 -21.50 -18.61 -17.39
N ILE A 271 -21.00 -18.17 -18.54
CA ILE A 271 -21.83 -17.51 -19.58
C ILE A 271 -22.16 -18.50 -20.73
N MET A 272 -21.60 -19.72 -20.70
CA MET A 272 -21.95 -20.82 -21.65
C MET A 272 -22.88 -21.83 -21.01
#